data_fbd26bec2f8e0c409786699fb41e3d43
#
_entry.id   fbd26bec2f8e0c409786699fb41e3d43
#
_cell.length_a   1.000
_cell.length_b   1.000
_cell.length_c   1.000
_cell.angle_alpha   90.00
_cell.angle_beta   90.00
_cell.angle_gamma   90.00
#
_symmetry.space_group_name_H-M   'P 1'
#
loop_
_entity.id
_entity.type
_entity.pdbx_description
1 polymer ?
#
loop_
_entity_poly.entity_id
_entity_poly.type
_entity_poly.pdbx_seq_one_letter_code
_entity_poly.pdbx_strand_id
1 'polypeptide(L)'
;MQRAIDKLEPFQRAISKAHLAAAGVSIDSLENPNKPLIAIANSWNELCPGHEPLRQLAAEVKKGILEAGGEPIEFNTIGMCDGVAQGHAGMRYCLPHRDLITDSCEAMIVGEGCFDGVVYMGSCDKIIPGMLMAAARIDLPAAIVTAGPCYDEIKPSESKALRARFLAGEATEREVIEGTLRYYTGPGICPFLGTANTMGCLCEGLGMMLPYGALWPSSTSQRRFSARRTGAAVVDLVRRNIKPSDIMTQAALDNAVALLASIGGSLNALIHLPALADELGLECTWAKVAQTTSHTPVVCNVVPNGDISCINLYKAGGIPAVLKTIEG
;
A
#
# COMPACT_ATOMS: atom_id res chain seq x y z
N MET A 1 -16.59 -18.50 -12.83
CA MET A 1 -17.07 -17.09 -12.88
C MET A 1 -16.90 -16.57 -14.31
N GLN A 2 -17.87 -15.83 -14.85
CA GLN A 2 -17.70 -15.20 -16.16
C GLN A 2 -16.82 -13.95 -16.02
N ARG A 3 -15.77 -13.84 -16.84
CA ARG A 3 -14.84 -12.69 -16.82
C ARG A 3 -15.57 -11.39 -17.22
N ALA A 4 -15.07 -10.25 -16.72
CA ALA A 4 -15.63 -8.93 -17.02
C ALA A 4 -15.67 -8.68 -18.55
N ILE A 5 -14.57 -8.93 -19.26
CA ILE A 5 -14.50 -8.74 -20.71
C ILE A 5 -15.49 -9.62 -21.50
N ASP A 6 -15.86 -10.79 -20.99
CA ASP A 6 -16.78 -11.71 -21.65
C ASP A 6 -18.26 -11.34 -21.45
N LYS A 7 -18.54 -10.35 -20.59
CA LYS A 7 -19.89 -9.75 -20.40
C LYS A 7 -20.19 -8.64 -21.41
N LEU A 8 -19.17 -8.11 -22.10
CA LEU A 8 -19.35 -7.08 -23.11
C LEU A 8 -20.14 -7.62 -24.31
N GLU A 9 -20.88 -6.74 -24.98
CA GLU A 9 -21.55 -7.06 -26.25
C GLU A 9 -20.55 -7.59 -27.29
N PRO A 10 -20.94 -8.51 -28.20
CA PRO A 10 -20.00 -9.25 -29.05
C PRO A 10 -19.04 -8.37 -29.84
N PHE A 11 -19.55 -7.26 -30.42
CA PHE A 11 -18.71 -6.34 -31.20
C PHE A 11 -17.72 -5.59 -30.29
N GLN A 12 -18.19 -5.03 -29.19
CA GLN A 12 -17.34 -4.32 -28.20
C GLN A 12 -16.27 -5.25 -27.63
N ARG A 13 -16.65 -6.47 -27.27
CA ARG A 13 -15.71 -7.49 -26.76
C ARG A 13 -14.60 -7.79 -27.77
N ALA A 14 -14.96 -7.95 -29.07
CA ALA A 14 -13.98 -8.20 -30.13
C ALA A 14 -13.00 -7.02 -30.28
N ILE A 15 -13.51 -5.79 -30.26
CA ILE A 15 -12.69 -4.58 -30.38
C ILE A 15 -11.79 -4.43 -29.11
N SER A 16 -12.31 -4.60 -27.91
CA SER A 16 -11.51 -4.55 -26.67
C SER A 16 -10.39 -5.60 -26.68
N LYS A 17 -10.69 -6.85 -27.06
CA LYS A 17 -9.67 -7.90 -27.20
C LYS A 17 -8.62 -7.53 -28.25
N ALA A 18 -9.02 -6.94 -29.39
CA ALA A 18 -8.09 -6.53 -30.43
C ALA A 18 -7.14 -5.42 -29.96
N HIS A 19 -7.64 -4.42 -29.21
CA HIS A 19 -6.80 -3.37 -28.64
C HIS A 19 -5.84 -3.91 -27.59
N LEU A 20 -6.29 -4.78 -26.67
CA LEU A 20 -5.44 -5.43 -25.70
C LEU A 20 -4.36 -6.31 -26.38
N ALA A 21 -4.71 -7.03 -27.45
CA ALA A 21 -3.74 -7.81 -28.23
C ALA A 21 -2.71 -6.90 -28.92
N ALA A 22 -3.14 -5.78 -29.49
CA ALA A 22 -2.23 -4.78 -30.07
C ALA A 22 -1.30 -4.15 -29.01
N ALA A 23 -1.72 -4.08 -27.75
CA ALA A 23 -0.91 -3.65 -26.61
C ALA A 23 0.04 -4.77 -26.09
N GLY A 24 -0.03 -5.98 -26.65
CA GLY A 24 0.90 -7.09 -26.32
C GLY A 24 0.30 -8.20 -25.46
N VAL A 25 -0.98 -8.17 -25.14
CA VAL A 25 -1.64 -9.27 -24.43
C VAL A 25 -1.86 -10.44 -25.41
N SER A 26 -1.52 -11.67 -25.00
CA SER A 26 -1.70 -12.84 -25.86
C SER A 26 -3.17 -13.09 -26.22
N ILE A 27 -3.44 -13.33 -27.51
CA ILE A 27 -4.79 -13.68 -27.99
C ILE A 27 -5.29 -14.94 -27.26
N ASP A 28 -4.44 -15.95 -27.08
CA ASP A 28 -4.79 -17.18 -26.35
C ASP A 28 -5.25 -16.89 -24.91
N SER A 29 -4.62 -15.91 -24.26
CA SER A 29 -5.04 -15.44 -22.93
C SER A 29 -6.39 -14.74 -22.96
N LEU A 30 -6.61 -13.90 -23.98
CA LEU A 30 -7.86 -13.16 -24.15
C LEU A 30 -9.05 -14.05 -24.53
N GLU A 31 -8.80 -15.17 -25.19
CA GLU A 31 -9.82 -16.15 -25.56
C GLU A 31 -10.08 -17.21 -24.49
N ASN A 32 -9.15 -17.42 -23.55
CA ASN A 32 -9.30 -18.41 -22.48
C ASN A 32 -10.25 -17.91 -21.38
N PRO A 33 -11.48 -18.46 -21.25
CA PRO A 33 -12.46 -18.00 -20.27
C PRO A 33 -12.07 -18.29 -18.82
N ASN A 34 -11.09 -19.18 -18.60
CA ASN A 34 -10.60 -19.56 -17.28
C ASN A 34 -9.39 -18.72 -16.82
N LYS A 35 -8.93 -17.78 -17.65
CA LYS A 35 -7.78 -16.94 -17.37
C LYS A 35 -8.24 -15.49 -17.03
N PRO A 36 -8.40 -15.15 -15.74
CA PRO A 36 -8.86 -13.82 -15.36
C PRO A 36 -7.82 -12.74 -15.73
N LEU A 37 -8.30 -11.57 -16.12
CA LEU A 37 -7.47 -10.40 -16.41
C LEU A 37 -7.28 -9.61 -15.09
N ILE A 38 -6.03 -9.49 -14.65
CA ILE A 38 -5.68 -8.84 -13.39
C ILE A 38 -4.99 -7.51 -13.66
N ALA A 39 -5.62 -6.43 -13.26
CA ALA A 39 -5.00 -5.11 -13.28
C ALA A 39 -3.87 -5.01 -12.24
N ILE A 40 -2.78 -4.34 -12.59
CA ILE A 40 -1.74 -3.93 -11.65
C ILE A 40 -1.70 -2.40 -11.70
N ALA A 41 -2.29 -1.76 -10.70
CA ALA A 41 -2.26 -0.31 -10.52
C ALA A 41 -0.98 0.06 -9.78
N ASN A 42 0.04 0.56 -10.47
CA ASN A 42 1.38 0.79 -9.95
C ASN A 42 1.69 2.28 -9.83
N SER A 43 2.08 2.75 -8.64
CA SER A 43 2.55 4.13 -8.41
C SER A 43 4.07 4.30 -8.56
N TRP A 44 4.75 3.36 -9.22
CA TRP A 44 6.18 3.44 -9.44
C TRP A 44 6.61 4.77 -10.08
N ASN A 45 7.65 5.37 -9.52
CA ASN A 45 8.37 6.51 -10.09
C ASN A 45 9.79 6.61 -9.48
N GLU A 46 10.64 7.43 -10.07
CA GLU A 46 12.02 7.67 -9.62
C GLU A 46 12.16 8.85 -8.65
N LEU A 47 11.05 9.49 -8.25
CA LEU A 47 11.03 10.67 -7.38
C LEU A 47 10.94 10.30 -5.89
N CYS A 48 10.33 9.16 -5.59
CA CYS A 48 10.06 8.73 -4.22
C CYS A 48 10.85 7.45 -3.90
N PRO A 49 11.71 7.46 -2.88
CA PRO A 49 12.45 6.25 -2.47
C PRO A 49 11.55 5.05 -2.17
N GLY A 50 10.34 5.29 -1.63
CA GLY A 50 9.36 4.26 -1.38
C GLY A 50 8.71 3.69 -2.64
N HIS A 51 8.82 4.35 -3.78
CA HIS A 51 8.23 3.90 -5.06
C HIS A 51 9.23 3.24 -6.00
N GLU A 52 10.50 3.56 -5.86
CA GLU A 52 11.55 2.99 -6.72
C GLU A 52 11.52 1.44 -6.78
N PRO A 53 11.37 0.70 -5.65
CA PRO A 53 11.34 -0.76 -5.70
C PRO A 53 10.11 -1.36 -6.39
N LEU A 54 9.03 -0.58 -6.56
CA LEU A 54 7.75 -1.09 -7.08
C LEU A 54 7.88 -1.61 -8.51
N ARG A 55 8.82 -1.08 -9.32
CA ARG A 55 9.10 -1.59 -10.67
C ARG A 55 9.52 -3.07 -10.64
N GLN A 56 10.46 -3.41 -9.76
CA GLN A 56 10.92 -4.79 -9.62
C GLN A 56 9.86 -5.68 -8.96
N LEU A 57 9.14 -5.15 -7.98
CA LEU A 57 8.07 -5.88 -7.31
C LEU A 57 6.90 -6.16 -8.25
N ALA A 58 6.59 -5.26 -9.21
CA ALA A 58 5.58 -5.50 -10.24
C ALA A 58 5.94 -6.71 -11.11
N ALA A 59 7.22 -6.90 -11.44
CA ALA A 59 7.66 -8.09 -12.17
C ALA A 59 7.42 -9.37 -11.37
N GLU A 60 7.59 -9.36 -10.06
CA GLU A 60 7.28 -10.52 -9.20
C GLU A 60 5.77 -10.74 -9.07
N VAL A 61 4.97 -9.67 -8.95
CA VAL A 61 3.50 -9.75 -8.97
C VAL A 61 3.01 -10.41 -10.26
N LYS A 62 3.53 -9.97 -11.43
CA LYS A 62 3.19 -10.56 -12.74
C LYS A 62 3.50 -12.05 -12.79
N LYS A 63 4.68 -12.47 -12.29
CA LYS A 63 5.02 -13.90 -12.19
C LYS A 63 3.99 -14.67 -11.35
N GLY A 64 3.62 -14.15 -10.19
CA GLY A 64 2.63 -14.80 -9.32
C GLY A 64 1.25 -14.92 -9.97
N ILE A 65 0.80 -13.88 -10.69
CA ILE A 65 -0.46 -13.90 -11.44
C ILE A 65 -0.41 -14.97 -12.55
N LEU A 66 0.68 -15.00 -13.34
CA LEU A 66 0.85 -15.98 -14.42
C LEU A 66 0.90 -17.42 -13.92
N GLU A 67 1.65 -17.67 -12.84
CA GLU A 67 1.75 -19.00 -12.20
C GLU A 67 0.41 -19.49 -11.64
N ALA A 68 -0.42 -18.57 -11.16
CA ALA A 68 -1.76 -18.88 -10.70
C ALA A 68 -2.78 -18.98 -11.86
N GLY A 69 -2.36 -18.78 -13.12
CA GLY A 69 -3.19 -18.89 -14.31
C GLY A 69 -4.05 -17.67 -14.61
N GLY A 70 -3.64 -16.49 -14.15
CA GLY A 70 -4.21 -15.19 -14.55
C GLY A 70 -3.39 -14.53 -15.65
N GLU A 71 -3.88 -13.41 -16.21
CA GLU A 71 -3.18 -12.54 -17.15
C GLU A 71 -2.95 -11.16 -16.52
N PRO A 72 -1.72 -10.72 -16.27
CA PRO A 72 -1.43 -9.42 -15.66
C PRO A 72 -1.39 -8.30 -16.71
N ILE A 73 -2.05 -7.19 -16.42
CA ILE A 73 -2.00 -5.97 -17.24
C ILE A 73 -1.67 -4.81 -16.30
N GLU A 74 -0.53 -4.15 -16.52
CA GLU A 74 -0.03 -3.08 -15.65
C GLU A 74 -0.32 -1.70 -16.25
N PHE A 75 -0.76 -0.77 -15.42
CA PHE A 75 -0.81 0.66 -15.71
C PHE A 75 -0.27 1.46 -14.53
N ASN A 76 0.14 2.71 -14.79
CA ASN A 76 0.66 3.59 -13.73
C ASN A 76 -0.38 4.59 -13.25
N THR A 77 -0.35 4.87 -11.94
CA THR A 77 -1.00 6.02 -11.32
C THR A 77 0.05 6.98 -10.73
N ILE A 78 -0.38 8.18 -10.35
CA ILE A 78 0.50 9.17 -9.73
C ILE A 78 0.92 8.74 -8.32
N GLY A 79 2.03 9.30 -7.82
CA GLY A 79 2.50 9.05 -6.46
C GLY A 79 3.57 10.07 -6.08
N MET A 80 3.19 11.20 -5.46
CA MET A 80 4.18 12.18 -4.99
C MET A 80 4.81 11.75 -3.67
N CYS A 81 6.03 12.25 -3.42
CA CYS A 81 6.77 12.00 -2.19
C CYS A 81 6.57 13.16 -1.21
N ASP A 82 5.94 12.91 -0.09
CA ASP A 82 5.79 13.88 1.00
C ASP A 82 7.15 14.31 1.56
N GLY A 83 8.15 13.41 1.55
CA GLY A 83 9.51 13.72 2.00
C GLY A 83 10.23 14.73 1.09
N VAL A 84 10.06 14.63 -0.23
CA VAL A 84 10.60 15.60 -1.19
C VAL A 84 9.85 16.93 -1.09
N ALA A 85 8.54 16.89 -0.90
CA ALA A 85 7.70 18.08 -0.79
C ALA A 85 7.79 18.78 0.59
N GLN A 86 8.42 18.15 1.56
CA GLN A 86 8.45 18.63 2.95
C GLN A 86 9.11 20.03 3.06
N GLY A 87 8.41 20.93 3.72
CA GLY A 87 8.93 22.29 4.00
C GLY A 87 8.74 23.33 2.91
N HIS A 88 8.10 22.97 1.78
CA HIS A 88 7.79 23.93 0.72
C HIS A 88 6.32 23.86 0.24
N ALA A 89 5.92 24.76 -0.68
CA ALA A 89 4.55 24.89 -1.14
C ALA A 89 3.94 23.61 -1.77
N GLY A 90 4.78 22.68 -2.23
CA GLY A 90 4.36 21.38 -2.77
C GLY A 90 3.56 20.53 -1.78
N MET A 91 3.74 20.73 -0.47
CA MET A 91 2.95 20.04 0.56
C MET A 91 1.44 20.23 0.44
N ARG A 92 0.98 21.29 -0.22
CA ARG A 92 -0.45 21.53 -0.47
C ARG A 92 -1.10 20.46 -1.37
N TYR A 93 -0.31 19.74 -2.15
CA TYR A 93 -0.77 18.67 -3.04
C TYR A 93 -0.79 17.29 -2.36
N CYS A 94 -0.18 17.15 -1.17
CA CYS A 94 -0.03 15.85 -0.53
C CYS A 94 -1.36 15.18 -0.19
N LEU A 95 -2.32 15.89 0.39
CA LEU A 95 -3.63 15.30 0.69
C LEU A 95 -4.51 15.19 -0.57
N PRO A 96 -4.63 16.22 -1.43
CA PRO A 96 -5.45 16.12 -2.64
C PRO A 96 -5.06 14.98 -3.58
N HIS A 97 -3.77 14.62 -3.69
CA HIS A 97 -3.38 13.54 -4.59
C HIS A 97 -3.82 12.14 -4.13
N ARG A 98 -4.22 11.95 -2.85
CA ARG A 98 -4.89 10.74 -2.38
C ARG A 98 -6.16 10.47 -3.20
N ASP A 99 -7.00 11.48 -3.32
CA ASP A 99 -8.28 11.38 -4.00
C ASP A 99 -8.05 11.23 -5.52
N LEU A 100 -7.07 11.95 -6.09
CA LEU A 100 -6.66 11.77 -7.49
C LEU A 100 -6.16 10.36 -7.80
N ILE A 101 -5.49 9.68 -6.86
CA ILE A 101 -5.10 8.27 -7.02
C ILE A 101 -6.35 7.39 -7.06
N THR A 102 -7.29 7.61 -6.16
CA THR A 102 -8.57 6.89 -6.14
C THR A 102 -9.29 7.04 -7.46
N ASP A 103 -9.48 8.27 -7.93
CA ASP A 103 -10.18 8.62 -9.18
C ASP A 103 -9.44 8.07 -10.41
N SER A 104 -8.11 8.14 -10.45
CA SER A 104 -7.34 7.61 -11.58
C SER A 104 -7.41 6.09 -11.66
N CYS A 105 -7.40 5.39 -10.53
CA CYS A 105 -7.58 3.93 -10.50
C CYS A 105 -8.99 3.55 -10.95
N GLU A 106 -10.02 4.26 -10.51
CA GLU A 106 -11.40 4.05 -10.94
C GLU A 106 -11.54 4.27 -12.44
N ALA A 107 -11.04 5.40 -12.97
CA ALA A 107 -11.09 5.72 -14.38
C ALA A 107 -10.45 4.64 -15.26
N MET A 108 -9.29 4.10 -14.84
CA MET A 108 -8.61 3.04 -15.58
C MET A 108 -9.32 1.69 -15.45
N ILE A 109 -9.73 1.30 -14.26
CA ILE A 109 -10.25 -0.05 -14.02
C ILE A 109 -11.70 -0.18 -14.47
N VAL A 110 -12.56 0.78 -14.09
CA VAL A 110 -13.98 0.78 -14.44
C VAL A 110 -14.17 1.25 -15.87
N GLY A 111 -13.41 2.27 -16.31
CA GLY A 111 -13.48 2.82 -17.68
C GLY A 111 -13.10 1.77 -18.74
N GLU A 112 -12.05 0.98 -18.51
CA GLU A 112 -11.68 -0.12 -19.42
C GLU A 112 -12.65 -1.33 -19.34
N GLY A 113 -13.27 -1.56 -18.18
CA GLY A 113 -14.34 -2.55 -17.98
C GLY A 113 -13.97 -4.00 -18.27
N CYS A 114 -12.69 -4.34 -18.32
CA CYS A 114 -12.21 -5.67 -18.72
C CYS A 114 -11.54 -6.48 -17.58
N PHE A 115 -11.31 -5.90 -16.43
CA PHE A 115 -10.57 -6.52 -15.35
C PHE A 115 -11.47 -7.34 -14.41
N ASP A 116 -10.93 -8.44 -13.91
CA ASP A 116 -11.59 -9.34 -12.97
C ASP A 116 -11.09 -9.16 -11.54
N GLY A 117 -9.90 -8.59 -11.36
CA GLY A 117 -9.28 -8.32 -10.07
C GLY A 117 -8.12 -7.33 -10.19
N VAL A 118 -7.62 -6.85 -9.05
CA VAL A 118 -6.64 -5.76 -9.01
C VAL A 118 -5.54 -6.04 -7.98
N VAL A 119 -4.27 -5.84 -8.36
CA VAL A 119 -3.17 -5.66 -7.41
C VAL A 119 -2.83 -4.17 -7.38
N TYR A 120 -3.03 -3.54 -6.24
CA TYR A 120 -2.61 -2.16 -6.03
C TYR A 120 -1.18 -2.13 -5.49
N MET A 121 -0.32 -1.34 -6.10
CA MET A 121 1.09 -1.23 -5.74
C MET A 121 1.45 0.19 -5.36
N GLY A 122 1.62 0.44 -4.07
CA GLY A 122 1.88 1.77 -3.55
C GLY A 122 2.66 1.77 -2.24
N SER A 123 3.29 2.90 -2.00
CA SER A 123 4.00 3.19 -0.76
C SER A 123 3.74 4.65 -0.40
N CYS A 124 4.30 5.14 0.69
CA CYS A 124 4.15 6.53 1.10
C CYS A 124 2.76 6.94 1.61
N ASP A 125 2.71 8.17 2.11
CA ASP A 125 1.73 8.65 3.09
C ASP A 125 0.28 8.63 2.61
N LYS A 126 0.03 9.03 1.38
CA LYS A 126 -1.32 9.19 0.82
C LYS A 126 -1.65 8.17 -0.26
N ILE A 127 -0.64 7.42 -0.73
CA ILE A 127 -0.82 6.48 -1.84
C ILE A 127 -1.56 5.22 -1.37
N ILE A 128 -1.11 4.61 -0.26
CA ILE A 128 -1.81 3.44 0.30
C ILE A 128 -3.26 3.77 0.66
N PRO A 129 -3.57 4.90 1.35
CA PRO A 129 -4.96 5.29 1.58
C PRO A 129 -5.77 5.48 0.30
N GLY A 130 -5.21 6.15 -0.72
CA GLY A 130 -5.88 6.33 -2.01
C GLY A 130 -6.18 5.00 -2.71
N MET A 131 -5.26 4.05 -2.64
CA MET A 131 -5.46 2.71 -3.19
C MET A 131 -6.47 1.88 -2.39
N LEU A 132 -6.52 2.02 -1.07
CA LEU A 132 -7.56 1.40 -0.23
C LEU A 132 -8.96 1.95 -0.56
N MET A 133 -9.07 3.28 -0.74
CA MET A 133 -10.32 3.92 -1.18
C MET A 133 -10.72 3.45 -2.58
N ALA A 134 -9.78 3.35 -3.53
CA ALA A 134 -10.04 2.79 -4.85
C ALA A 134 -10.52 1.34 -4.78
N ALA A 135 -9.88 0.51 -3.95
CA ALA A 135 -10.29 -0.87 -3.75
C ALA A 135 -11.71 -0.97 -3.18
N ALA A 136 -12.05 -0.11 -2.21
CA ALA A 136 -13.39 -0.02 -1.62
C ALA A 136 -14.46 0.39 -2.64
N ARG A 137 -14.19 1.45 -3.41
CA ARG A 137 -15.12 2.04 -4.38
C ARG A 137 -15.39 1.12 -5.57
N ILE A 138 -14.34 0.50 -6.11
CA ILE A 138 -14.40 -0.36 -7.30
C ILE A 138 -14.93 -1.75 -6.95
N ASP A 139 -14.63 -2.25 -5.76
CA ASP A 139 -15.08 -3.51 -5.19
C ASP A 139 -14.86 -4.75 -6.09
N LEU A 140 -13.72 -4.78 -6.80
CA LEU A 140 -13.20 -5.99 -7.45
C LEU A 140 -12.24 -6.73 -6.51
N PRO A 141 -12.16 -8.08 -6.57
CA PRO A 141 -11.18 -8.84 -5.82
C PRO A 141 -9.79 -8.22 -5.89
N ALA A 142 -9.19 -7.87 -4.74
CA ALA A 142 -7.98 -7.08 -4.72
C ALA A 142 -7.08 -7.39 -3.52
N ALA A 143 -5.79 -7.05 -3.68
CA ALA A 143 -4.81 -6.98 -2.59
C ALA A 143 -3.79 -5.87 -2.86
N ILE A 144 -3.10 -5.45 -1.79
CA ILE A 144 -2.13 -4.35 -1.85
C ILE A 144 -0.71 -4.87 -1.63
N VAL A 145 0.23 -4.32 -2.38
CA VAL A 145 1.68 -4.51 -2.24
C VAL A 145 2.33 -3.18 -1.95
N THR A 146 3.17 -3.12 -0.91
CA THR A 146 4.02 -1.96 -0.61
C THR A 146 5.51 -2.33 -0.76
N ALA A 147 6.37 -1.31 -0.92
CA ALA A 147 7.82 -1.53 -0.99
C ALA A 147 8.42 -2.01 0.33
N GLY A 148 7.79 -1.70 1.47
CA GLY A 148 8.33 -1.96 2.80
C GLY A 148 9.41 -0.97 3.22
N PRO A 149 9.77 -0.93 4.51
CA PRO A 149 10.75 0.00 5.05
C PRO A 149 12.16 -0.29 4.51
N CYS A 150 12.96 0.77 4.32
CA CYS A 150 14.41 0.61 4.13
C CYS A 150 15.09 0.27 5.46
N TYR A 151 16.32 -0.24 5.38
CA TYR A 151 17.16 -0.40 6.57
C TYR A 151 17.68 0.96 7.06
N ASP A 152 18.11 0.98 8.31
CA ASP A 152 18.77 2.10 8.98
C ASP A 152 20.11 1.64 9.57
N GLU A 153 21.15 2.47 9.47
CA GLU A 153 22.47 2.23 10.06
C GLU A 153 22.71 3.04 11.33
N ILE A 154 21.95 4.13 11.51
CA ILE A 154 22.03 5.00 12.67
C ILE A 154 20.70 5.06 13.41
N LYS A 155 20.74 5.34 14.69
CA LYS A 155 19.53 5.52 15.48
C LYS A 155 18.75 6.76 15.04
N PRO A 156 17.42 6.76 15.18
CA PRO A 156 16.59 7.93 14.95
C PRO A 156 17.03 9.18 15.71
N SER A 157 17.52 9.02 16.94
CA SER A 157 18.07 10.10 17.77
C SER A 157 19.29 10.78 17.15
N GLU A 158 20.18 10.02 16.50
CA GLU A 158 21.35 10.57 15.81
C GLU A 158 20.93 11.42 14.58
N SER A 159 19.97 10.95 13.80
CA SER A 159 19.42 11.73 12.68
C SER A 159 18.76 13.03 13.15
N LYS A 160 18.02 12.99 14.25
CA LYS A 160 17.42 14.19 14.87
C LYS A 160 18.50 15.18 15.36
N ALA A 161 19.54 14.70 16.02
CA ALA A 161 20.65 15.52 16.50
C ALA A 161 21.39 16.23 15.36
N LEU A 162 21.62 15.55 14.24
CA LEU A 162 22.25 16.14 13.06
C LEU A 162 21.42 17.28 12.46
N ARG A 163 20.11 17.10 12.36
CA ARG A 163 19.19 18.15 11.91
C ARG A 163 19.18 19.37 12.83
N ALA A 164 19.21 19.14 14.15
CA ALA A 164 19.29 20.22 15.13
C ALA A 164 20.60 21.02 14.98
N ARG A 165 21.73 20.35 14.81
CA ARG A 165 23.03 21.00 14.54
C ARG A 165 22.99 21.84 13.25
N PHE A 166 22.39 21.35 12.18
CA PHE A 166 22.24 22.09 10.94
C PHE A 166 21.42 23.38 11.14
N LEU A 167 20.28 23.26 11.85
CA LEU A 167 19.44 24.44 12.17
C LEU A 167 20.15 25.46 13.05
N ALA A 168 21.10 25.04 13.89
CA ALA A 168 21.96 25.88 14.70
C ALA A 168 23.15 26.50 13.91
N GLY A 169 23.34 26.12 12.63
CA GLY A 169 24.49 26.55 11.85
C GLY A 169 25.79 25.78 12.18
N GLU A 170 25.70 24.65 12.88
CA GLU A 170 26.83 23.84 13.36
C GLU A 170 27.12 22.63 12.45
N ALA A 171 26.39 22.46 11.37
CA ALA A 171 26.60 21.43 10.38
C ALA A 171 26.34 21.97 8.96
N THR A 172 27.02 21.38 7.98
CA THR A 172 26.85 21.71 6.58
C THR A 172 25.69 20.94 5.94
N GLU A 173 25.17 21.43 4.83
CA GLU A 173 24.15 20.73 4.03
C GLU A 173 24.62 19.33 3.62
N ARG A 174 25.91 19.19 3.24
CA ARG A 174 26.49 17.91 2.88
C ARG A 174 26.49 16.91 4.02
N GLU A 175 26.82 17.32 5.25
CA GLU A 175 26.75 16.46 6.43
C GLU A 175 25.31 15.99 6.69
N VAL A 176 24.31 16.87 6.47
CA VAL A 176 22.90 16.48 6.60
C VAL A 176 22.49 15.45 5.55
N ILE A 177 22.91 15.64 4.29
CA ILE A 177 22.64 14.67 3.20
C ILE A 177 23.27 13.32 3.54
N GLU A 178 24.57 13.27 3.86
CA GLU A 178 25.29 12.04 4.16
C GLU A 178 24.74 11.34 5.41
N GLY A 179 24.45 12.08 6.47
CA GLY A 179 23.84 11.52 7.67
C GLY A 179 22.41 11.05 7.45
N THR A 180 21.64 11.72 6.60
CA THR A 180 20.31 11.27 6.22
C THR A 180 20.36 9.98 5.42
N LEU A 181 21.35 9.81 4.51
CA LEU A 181 21.54 8.58 3.75
C LEU A 181 21.95 7.39 4.64
N ARG A 182 22.57 7.62 5.78
CA ARG A 182 22.80 6.55 6.79
C ARG A 182 21.53 6.16 7.55
N TYR A 183 20.55 7.05 7.60
CA TYR A 183 19.23 6.73 8.17
C TYR A 183 18.29 6.11 7.14
N TYR A 184 18.45 6.44 5.85
CA TYR A 184 17.72 5.88 4.71
C TYR A 184 18.74 5.19 3.80
N THR A 185 19.11 3.95 4.12
CA THR A 185 20.24 3.26 3.48
C THR A 185 19.99 2.78 2.05
N GLY A 186 18.79 3.05 1.52
CA GLY A 186 18.44 2.67 0.14
C GLY A 186 16.97 2.90 -0.17
N PRO A 187 16.52 2.44 -1.35
CA PRO A 187 15.12 2.52 -1.73
C PRO A 187 14.21 1.75 -0.76
N GLY A 188 13.08 2.36 -0.43
CA GLY A 188 12.09 1.83 0.50
C GLY A 188 11.35 2.95 1.23
N ILE A 189 10.38 2.57 2.05
CA ILE A 189 9.65 3.48 2.93
C ILE A 189 10.59 3.92 4.08
N CYS A 190 10.40 5.13 4.59
CA CYS A 190 11.11 5.64 5.76
C CYS A 190 11.09 4.63 6.93
N PRO A 191 12.20 4.38 7.67
CA PRO A 191 12.26 3.30 8.65
C PRO A 191 11.59 3.62 10.01
N PHE A 192 10.62 4.53 10.04
CA PHE A 192 9.85 4.92 11.23
C PHE A 192 8.34 4.83 11.01
N LEU A 193 7.53 4.84 12.05
CA LEU A 193 6.06 4.85 11.98
C LEU A 193 5.52 6.25 11.64
N GLY A 194 5.97 6.80 10.48
CA GLY A 194 5.26 7.85 9.79
C GLY A 194 3.99 7.31 9.12
N THR A 195 3.26 8.15 8.41
CA THR A 195 1.99 7.76 7.79
C THR A 195 2.16 6.60 6.82
N ALA A 196 3.25 6.54 6.07
CA ALA A 196 3.52 5.48 5.09
C ALA A 196 3.50 4.08 5.72
N ASN A 197 4.33 3.84 6.75
CA ASN A 197 4.35 2.54 7.44
C ASN A 197 3.09 2.33 8.28
N THR A 198 2.54 3.39 8.89
CA THR A 198 1.27 3.29 9.62
C THR A 198 0.18 2.75 8.69
N MET A 199 -0.04 3.36 7.53
CA MET A 199 -1.07 2.91 6.59
C MET A 199 -0.77 1.53 5.99
N GLY A 200 0.52 1.19 5.81
CA GLY A 200 0.93 -0.18 5.46
C GLY A 200 0.52 -1.19 6.53
N CYS A 201 0.81 -0.90 7.79
CA CYS A 201 0.42 -1.75 8.92
C CYS A 201 -1.11 -1.88 9.06
N LEU A 202 -1.84 -0.77 8.90
CA LEU A 202 -3.31 -0.79 8.92
C LEU A 202 -3.90 -1.55 7.73
N CYS A 203 -3.30 -1.45 6.54
CA CYS A 203 -3.67 -2.22 5.36
C CYS A 203 -3.53 -3.74 5.60
N GLU A 204 -2.45 -4.16 6.28
CA GLU A 204 -2.28 -5.55 6.72
C GLU A 204 -3.34 -5.94 7.78
N GLY A 205 -3.58 -5.07 8.77
CA GLY A 205 -4.60 -5.28 9.80
C GLY A 205 -6.03 -5.32 9.28
N LEU A 206 -6.33 -4.58 8.22
CA LEU A 206 -7.61 -4.62 7.49
C LEU A 206 -7.79 -5.90 6.65
N GLY A 207 -6.74 -6.71 6.46
CA GLY A 207 -6.79 -7.91 5.64
C GLY A 207 -6.53 -7.68 4.14
N MET A 208 -6.20 -6.45 3.71
CA MET A 208 -5.95 -6.12 2.29
C MET A 208 -4.50 -6.38 1.84
N MET A 209 -3.65 -6.85 2.75
CA MET A 209 -2.26 -7.22 2.49
C MET A 209 -1.95 -8.57 3.14
N LEU A 210 -1.09 -9.37 2.52
CA LEU A 210 -0.65 -10.64 3.12
C LEU A 210 0.10 -10.41 4.43
N PRO A 211 0.02 -11.33 5.41
CA PRO A 211 0.75 -11.24 6.67
C PRO A 211 2.24 -10.95 6.47
N TYR A 212 2.78 -10.06 7.32
CA TYR A 212 4.12 -9.49 7.25
C TYR A 212 4.35 -8.56 6.03
N GLY A 213 3.36 -8.37 5.17
CA GLY A 213 3.45 -7.57 3.95
C GLY A 213 3.79 -6.11 4.19
N ALA A 214 3.39 -5.52 5.31
CA ALA A 214 3.71 -4.13 5.64
C ALA A 214 5.20 -3.91 5.92
N LEU A 215 5.83 -4.81 6.69
CA LEU A 215 7.12 -4.57 7.32
C LEU A 215 8.30 -5.39 6.78
N TRP A 216 8.11 -6.31 5.79
CA TRP A 216 9.25 -6.89 5.09
C TRP A 216 10.15 -5.79 4.56
N PRO A 217 11.45 -5.75 4.91
CA PRO A 217 12.34 -4.70 4.40
C PRO A 217 12.44 -4.74 2.87
N SER A 218 12.55 -3.59 2.24
CA SER A 218 12.44 -3.39 0.78
C SER A 218 13.47 -4.20 -0.04
N SER A 219 14.69 -4.35 0.47
CA SER A 219 15.80 -5.01 -0.24
C SER A 219 15.84 -6.55 -0.04
N THR A 220 14.88 -7.14 0.68
CA THR A 220 14.91 -8.58 1.02
C THR A 220 14.30 -9.47 -0.05
N SER A 221 14.76 -10.72 -0.11
CA SER A 221 14.11 -11.76 -0.94
C SER A 221 12.68 -12.05 -0.49
N GLN A 222 12.40 -11.94 0.81
CA GLN A 222 11.07 -12.10 1.38
C GLN A 222 10.08 -11.08 0.82
N ARG A 223 10.52 -9.81 0.62
CA ARG A 223 9.70 -8.77 -0.01
C ARG A 223 9.28 -9.18 -1.43
N ARG A 224 10.24 -9.64 -2.25
CA ARG A 224 9.96 -10.12 -3.61
C ARG A 224 9.03 -11.33 -3.61
N PHE A 225 9.28 -12.27 -2.71
CA PHE A 225 8.44 -13.46 -2.57
C PHE A 225 7.01 -13.11 -2.12
N SER A 226 6.87 -12.16 -1.18
CA SER A 226 5.56 -11.63 -0.77
C SER A 226 4.80 -11.00 -1.93
N ALA A 227 5.45 -10.19 -2.76
CA ALA A 227 4.85 -9.60 -3.95
C ALA A 227 4.34 -10.67 -4.94
N ARG A 228 5.15 -11.72 -5.20
CA ARG A 228 4.76 -12.85 -6.04
C ARG A 228 3.56 -13.61 -5.47
N ARG A 229 3.56 -13.89 -4.16
CA ARG A 229 2.42 -14.52 -3.48
C ARG A 229 1.16 -13.66 -3.55
N THR A 230 1.28 -12.33 -3.45
CA THR A 230 0.12 -11.43 -3.56
C THR A 230 -0.50 -11.51 -4.96
N GLY A 231 0.32 -11.57 -6.02
CA GLY A 231 -0.18 -11.79 -7.38
C GLY A 231 -0.99 -13.08 -7.51
N ALA A 232 -0.48 -14.18 -6.97
CA ALA A 232 -1.20 -15.46 -6.96
C ALA A 232 -2.49 -15.41 -6.10
N ALA A 233 -2.43 -14.72 -4.95
CA ALA A 233 -3.57 -14.59 -4.05
C ALA A 233 -4.74 -13.84 -4.70
N VAL A 234 -4.49 -12.79 -5.48
CA VAL A 234 -5.56 -12.06 -6.16
C VAL A 234 -6.28 -12.96 -7.19
N VAL A 235 -5.57 -13.83 -7.90
CA VAL A 235 -6.21 -14.80 -8.81
C VAL A 235 -7.12 -15.77 -8.03
N ASP A 236 -6.73 -16.18 -6.83
CA ASP A 236 -7.58 -17.02 -5.96
C ASP A 236 -8.81 -16.25 -5.45
N LEU A 237 -8.62 -14.98 -5.01
CA LEU A 237 -9.73 -14.12 -4.61
C LEU A 237 -10.75 -13.95 -5.74
N VAL A 238 -10.30 -13.76 -6.98
CA VAL A 238 -11.17 -13.68 -8.18
C VAL A 238 -11.96 -14.97 -8.34
N ARG A 239 -11.32 -16.14 -8.25
CA ARG A 239 -12.01 -17.46 -8.38
C ARG A 239 -13.04 -17.70 -7.29
N ARG A 240 -12.77 -17.21 -6.09
CA ARG A 240 -13.66 -17.32 -4.93
C ARG A 240 -14.66 -16.17 -4.85
N ASN A 241 -14.55 -15.18 -5.72
CA ASN A 241 -15.34 -13.95 -5.70
C ASN A 241 -15.33 -13.22 -4.35
N ILE A 242 -14.16 -13.18 -3.71
CA ILE A 242 -13.96 -12.45 -2.45
C ILE A 242 -13.51 -11.02 -2.78
N LYS A 243 -14.27 -10.05 -2.32
CA LYS A 243 -14.12 -8.63 -2.65
C LYS A 243 -13.61 -7.82 -1.46
N PRO A 244 -13.12 -6.59 -1.69
CA PRO A 244 -12.77 -5.67 -0.62
C PRO A 244 -13.89 -5.44 0.40
N SER A 245 -15.14 -5.37 -0.01
CA SER A 245 -16.30 -5.23 0.89
C SER A 245 -16.54 -6.45 1.79
N ASP A 246 -16.11 -7.64 1.37
CA ASP A 246 -16.16 -8.86 2.20
C ASP A 246 -15.04 -8.89 3.25
N ILE A 247 -13.92 -8.19 2.99
CA ILE A 247 -12.72 -8.17 3.84
C ILE A 247 -12.74 -6.98 4.79
N MET A 248 -12.94 -5.77 4.26
CA MET A 248 -12.94 -4.51 5.02
C MET A 248 -14.31 -4.26 5.65
N THR A 249 -14.70 -5.14 6.54
CA THR A 249 -15.95 -5.05 7.33
C THR A 249 -15.82 -4.02 8.46
N GLN A 250 -16.94 -3.71 9.14
CA GLN A 250 -16.90 -2.85 10.33
C GLN A 250 -15.95 -3.38 11.40
N ALA A 251 -15.93 -4.69 11.63
CA ALA A 251 -15.01 -5.30 12.59
C ALA A 251 -13.55 -5.16 12.18
N ALA A 252 -13.23 -5.30 10.88
CA ALA A 252 -11.88 -5.08 10.37
C ALA A 252 -11.45 -3.62 10.55
N LEU A 253 -12.35 -2.67 10.34
CA LEU A 253 -12.09 -1.24 10.55
C LEU A 253 -11.87 -0.92 12.04
N ASP A 254 -12.67 -1.49 12.93
CA ASP A 254 -12.52 -1.33 14.38
C ASP A 254 -11.19 -1.93 14.88
N ASN A 255 -10.78 -3.08 14.34
CA ASN A 255 -9.48 -3.68 14.59
C ASN A 255 -8.33 -2.81 14.06
N ALA A 256 -8.50 -2.15 12.90
CA ALA A 256 -7.50 -1.21 12.40
C ALA A 256 -7.33 0.01 13.30
N VAL A 257 -8.40 0.52 13.91
CA VAL A 257 -8.33 1.61 14.92
C VAL A 257 -7.61 1.14 16.18
N ALA A 258 -7.89 -0.06 16.68
CA ALA A 258 -7.17 -0.64 17.81
C ALA A 258 -5.67 -0.84 17.47
N LEU A 259 -5.38 -1.36 16.28
CA LEU A 259 -4.00 -1.51 15.81
C LEU A 259 -3.28 -0.17 15.71
N LEU A 260 -3.94 0.88 15.18
CA LEU A 260 -3.39 2.25 15.13
C LEU A 260 -2.94 2.72 16.52
N ALA A 261 -3.79 2.54 17.53
CA ALA A 261 -3.47 2.89 18.92
C ALA A 261 -2.29 2.06 19.44
N SER A 262 -2.32 0.74 19.24
CA SER A 262 -1.32 -0.19 19.76
C SER A 262 0.09 0.02 19.20
N ILE A 263 0.20 0.36 17.92
CA ILE A 263 1.51 0.67 17.32
C ILE A 263 1.95 2.11 17.59
N GLY A 264 1.10 2.97 18.15
CA GLY A 264 1.37 4.40 18.27
C GLY A 264 1.55 5.06 16.91
N GLY A 265 0.66 4.74 15.97
CA GLY A 265 0.77 5.15 14.56
C GLY A 265 0.50 6.63 14.33
N SER A 266 0.69 7.06 13.08
CA SER A 266 0.51 8.45 12.66
C SER A 266 -0.93 8.93 12.79
N LEU A 267 -1.12 10.14 13.33
CA LEU A 267 -2.42 10.81 13.41
C LEU A 267 -3.08 11.06 12.03
N ASN A 268 -2.31 11.04 10.94
CA ASN A 268 -2.88 11.11 9.59
C ASN A 268 -3.84 9.95 9.29
N ALA A 269 -3.70 8.81 9.96
CA ALA A 269 -4.67 7.72 9.84
C ALA A 269 -6.11 8.16 10.23
N LEU A 270 -6.24 9.17 11.11
CA LEU A 270 -7.52 9.73 11.55
C LEU A 270 -8.23 10.57 10.48
N ILE A 271 -7.57 10.89 9.37
CA ILE A 271 -8.20 11.43 8.16
C ILE A 271 -8.38 10.35 7.08
N HIS A 272 -7.60 9.29 7.11
CA HIS A 272 -7.64 8.26 6.09
C HIS A 272 -8.65 7.15 6.39
N LEU A 273 -8.75 6.69 7.64
CA LEU A 273 -9.73 5.67 8.03
C LEU A 273 -11.19 6.15 7.90
N PRO A 274 -11.56 7.40 8.32
CA PRO A 274 -12.91 7.91 8.04
C PRO A 274 -13.23 8.03 6.55
N ALA A 275 -12.26 8.48 5.72
CA ALA A 275 -12.47 8.55 4.28
C ALA A 275 -12.66 7.15 3.64
N LEU A 276 -11.90 6.15 4.10
CA LEU A 276 -12.10 4.76 3.70
C LEU A 276 -13.46 4.20 4.17
N ALA A 277 -13.86 4.54 5.40
CA ALA A 277 -15.16 4.14 5.94
C ALA A 277 -16.31 4.70 5.12
N ASP A 278 -16.21 5.95 4.66
CA ASP A 278 -17.21 6.60 3.80
C ASP A 278 -17.36 5.84 2.47
N GLU A 279 -16.26 5.48 1.80
CA GLU A 279 -16.29 4.66 0.57
C GLU A 279 -16.96 3.28 0.78
N LEU A 280 -16.87 2.73 2.00
CA LEU A 280 -17.45 1.42 2.35
C LEU A 280 -18.87 1.51 2.94
N GLY A 281 -19.38 2.71 3.20
CA GLY A 281 -20.62 2.91 3.94
C GLY A 281 -20.55 2.44 5.40
N LEU A 282 -19.36 2.49 6.01
CA LEU A 282 -19.08 2.06 7.39
C LEU A 282 -18.95 3.25 8.34
N GLU A 283 -18.99 2.98 9.65
CA GLU A 283 -18.89 4.00 10.67
C GLU A 283 -17.46 4.13 11.23
N CYS A 284 -16.87 5.32 11.12
CA CYS A 284 -15.59 5.68 11.74
C CYS A 284 -15.66 7.10 12.34
N THR A 285 -16.48 7.25 13.38
CA THR A 285 -16.66 8.54 14.07
C THR A 285 -15.55 8.80 15.09
N TRP A 286 -15.30 10.08 15.38
CA TRP A 286 -14.33 10.48 16.42
C TRP A 286 -14.64 9.88 17.80
N ALA A 287 -15.93 9.78 18.13
CA ALA A 287 -16.38 9.17 19.40
C ALA A 287 -15.98 7.68 19.47
N LYS A 288 -16.18 6.93 18.38
CA LYS A 288 -15.82 5.53 18.28
C LYS A 288 -14.30 5.34 18.33
N VAL A 289 -13.55 6.16 17.61
CA VAL A 289 -12.09 6.16 17.66
C VAL A 289 -11.59 6.45 19.08
N ALA A 290 -12.10 7.50 19.73
CA ALA A 290 -11.72 7.85 21.10
C ALA A 290 -12.05 6.73 22.09
N GLN A 291 -13.19 6.08 21.96
CA GLN A 291 -13.58 4.94 22.79
C GLN A 291 -12.59 3.77 22.60
N THR A 292 -12.31 3.36 21.38
CA THR A 292 -11.38 2.26 21.08
C THR A 292 -9.98 2.56 21.60
N THR A 293 -9.45 3.75 21.32
CA THR A 293 -8.08 4.12 21.70
C THR A 293 -7.90 4.29 23.20
N SER A 294 -8.94 4.65 23.96
CA SER A 294 -8.87 4.79 25.43
C SER A 294 -8.70 3.45 26.17
N HIS A 295 -9.05 2.33 25.54
CA HIS A 295 -8.95 1.00 26.12
C HIS A 295 -7.81 0.15 25.51
N THR A 296 -7.20 0.62 24.42
CA THR A 296 -6.18 -0.13 23.70
C THR A 296 -4.77 0.29 24.16
N PRO A 297 -3.95 -0.64 24.68
CA PRO A 297 -2.61 -0.32 25.14
C PRO A 297 -1.67 -0.03 23.96
N VAL A 298 -0.73 0.90 24.15
CA VAL A 298 0.42 1.07 23.24
C VAL A 298 1.45 0.00 23.58
N VAL A 299 1.73 -0.88 22.62
CA VAL A 299 2.66 -2.01 22.80
C VAL A 299 3.95 -1.88 21.99
N CYS A 300 4.05 -0.87 21.13
CA CYS A 300 5.22 -0.63 20.28
C CYS A 300 5.98 0.63 20.70
N ASN A 301 7.32 0.53 20.75
CA ASN A 301 8.21 1.65 21.08
C ASN A 301 8.95 2.18 19.83
N VAL A 302 8.22 2.32 18.71
CA VAL A 302 8.78 2.74 17.43
C VAL A 302 8.72 4.27 17.28
N VAL A 303 9.75 4.89 16.68
CA VAL A 303 9.76 6.32 16.38
C VAL A 303 8.54 6.71 15.53
N PRO A 304 7.81 7.82 15.86
CA PRO A 304 8.19 8.94 16.72
C PRO A 304 7.92 8.76 18.22
N ASN A 305 7.16 7.75 18.64
CA ASN A 305 6.76 7.56 20.04
C ASN A 305 7.84 6.87 20.89
N GLY A 306 8.81 6.24 20.24
CA GLY A 306 9.92 5.54 20.87
C GLY A 306 11.26 5.84 20.20
N ASP A 307 12.24 4.95 20.39
CA ASP A 307 13.61 5.10 19.87
C ASP A 307 14.09 3.89 19.05
N ILE A 308 13.16 3.07 18.56
CA ILE A 308 13.49 1.96 17.64
C ILE A 308 12.86 2.17 16.27
N SER A 309 13.39 1.52 15.25
CA SER A 309 12.86 1.62 13.88
C SER A 309 11.81 0.55 13.57
N CYS A 310 11.12 0.70 12.44
CA CYS A 310 10.22 -0.31 11.90
C CYS A 310 10.90 -1.66 11.64
N ILE A 311 12.22 -1.66 11.41
CA ILE A 311 13.01 -2.90 11.26
C ILE A 311 13.04 -3.71 12.57
N ASN A 312 13.07 -3.03 13.71
CA ASN A 312 12.98 -3.69 15.02
C ASN A 312 11.59 -4.30 15.25
N LEU A 313 10.52 -3.58 14.87
CA LEU A 313 9.16 -4.11 14.93
C LEU A 313 9.00 -5.34 14.02
N TYR A 314 9.55 -5.28 12.80
CA TYR A 314 9.59 -6.44 11.92
C TYR A 314 10.28 -7.65 12.58
N LYS A 315 11.47 -7.45 13.17
CA LYS A 315 12.23 -8.51 13.86
C LYS A 315 11.50 -9.07 15.09
N ALA A 316 10.65 -8.28 15.73
CA ALA A 316 9.81 -8.71 16.85
C ALA A 316 8.56 -9.50 16.45
N GLY A 317 8.35 -9.72 15.14
CA GLY A 317 7.22 -10.50 14.62
C GLY A 317 6.16 -9.67 13.87
N GLY A 318 6.39 -8.37 13.70
CA GLY A 318 5.57 -7.48 12.88
C GLY A 318 4.11 -7.36 13.35
N ILE A 319 3.23 -7.04 12.42
CA ILE A 319 1.81 -6.82 12.72
C ILE A 319 1.10 -8.07 13.29
N PRO A 320 1.38 -9.30 12.82
CA PRO A 320 0.78 -10.48 13.45
C PRO A 320 1.10 -10.63 14.93
N ALA A 321 2.32 -10.27 15.36
CA ALA A 321 2.69 -10.31 16.77
C ALA A 321 1.98 -9.21 17.59
N VAL A 322 1.82 -8.00 17.02
CA VAL A 322 1.04 -6.93 17.65
C VAL A 322 -0.41 -7.35 17.85
N LEU A 323 -1.07 -7.83 16.79
CA LEU A 323 -2.47 -8.28 16.86
C LEU A 323 -2.65 -9.38 17.90
N LYS A 324 -1.74 -10.36 17.95
CA LYS A 324 -1.79 -11.42 18.97
C LYS A 324 -1.61 -10.87 20.41
N THR A 325 -0.85 -9.78 20.58
CA THR A 325 -0.60 -9.18 21.90
C THR A 325 -1.83 -8.45 22.43
N ILE A 326 -2.67 -7.90 21.52
CA ILE A 326 -3.89 -7.17 21.88
C ILE A 326 -5.17 -8.00 21.72
N GLU A 327 -5.03 -9.26 21.32
CA GLU A 327 -6.13 -10.23 21.29
C GLU A 327 -6.48 -10.59 22.75
N GLY A 328 -7.53 -10.02 23.27
CA GLY A 328 -8.02 -10.16 24.65
C GLY A 328 -8.86 -8.98 25.00
#